data_2d3adba78f9fd0d40c448b36385eaf93
#
_entry.id   2d3adba78f9fd0d40c448b36385eaf93
#
_cell.length_a   1.000
_cell.length_b   1.000
_cell.length_c   1.000
_cell.angle_alpha   90.00
_cell.angle_beta   90.00
_cell.angle_gamma   90.00
#
_symmetry.space_group_name_H-M   'P 1'
#
loop_
_entity.id
_entity.type
_entity.pdbx_description
1 polymer ?
#
loop_
_entity_poly.entity_id
_entity_poly.type
_entity_poly.pdbx_seq_one_letter_code
_entity_poly.pdbx_strand_id
1 'polypeptide(L)'
;MRKEIKTMRLWHKRLIPVLPREQLVSQYREDCSIMKSIAEKGTPNHILVNKVMDFPLIHFAAYHVLVMEEMRRRGYTLRKDAIERFQNNYYKMTERDFEKDGHDVLENEEGGPDGIFYENPQEETFWHNRRYLLQCLYNLQEKYDCGGIKEDDWKKIAEFADIHCIEL
;
A
#
# COMPACT_ATOMS: atom_id res chain seq x y z
N MET A 1 -6.89 -29.80 5.67
CA MET A 1 -7.12 -28.35 5.69
C MET A 1 -6.07 -27.68 4.80
N ARG A 2 -6.47 -27.19 3.63
CA ARG A 2 -5.57 -26.35 2.82
C ARG A 2 -5.36 -25.06 3.59
N LYS A 3 -4.14 -24.77 4.04
CA LYS A 3 -3.74 -23.43 4.43
C LYS A 3 -4.00 -22.55 3.22
N GLU A 4 -4.98 -21.65 3.29
CA GLU A 4 -5.06 -20.55 2.33
C GLU A 4 -3.70 -19.85 2.35
N ILE A 5 -3.00 -19.94 1.24
CA ILE A 5 -1.81 -19.13 1.02
C ILE A 5 -2.36 -17.71 0.89
N LYS A 6 -2.38 -17.00 2.00
CA LYS A 6 -2.70 -15.57 2.02
C LYS A 6 -1.67 -14.91 1.11
N THR A 7 -2.06 -14.61 -0.11
CA THR A 7 -1.22 -13.85 -1.03
C THR A 7 -1.08 -12.45 -0.47
N MET A 8 -0.02 -12.23 0.30
CA MET A 8 0.33 -10.92 0.82
C MET A 8 0.80 -10.07 -0.36
N ARG A 9 0.18 -8.90 -0.55
CA ARG A 9 0.50 -7.96 -1.62
C ARG A 9 0.37 -6.54 -1.06
N LEU A 10 1.29 -5.69 -1.43
CA LEU A 10 1.11 -4.25 -1.24
C LEU A 10 0.45 -3.68 -2.49
N TRP A 11 -0.76 -3.14 -2.37
CA TRP A 11 -1.39 -2.45 -3.48
C TRP A 11 -0.58 -1.21 -3.87
N HIS A 12 -0.52 -0.91 -5.16
CA HIS A 12 0.16 0.30 -5.61
C HIS A 12 -0.42 1.54 -4.92
N LYS A 13 0.42 2.46 -4.44
CA LYS A 13 -0.01 3.62 -3.63
C LYS A 13 -1.09 4.47 -4.28
N ARG A 14 -1.10 4.61 -5.61
CA ARG A 14 -2.13 5.35 -6.34
C ARG A 14 -3.51 4.72 -6.30
N LEU A 15 -3.59 3.43 -6.04
CA LEU A 15 -4.87 2.71 -5.92
C LEU A 15 -5.52 2.87 -4.55
N ILE A 16 -4.78 3.32 -3.54
CA ILE A 16 -5.30 3.44 -2.17
C ILE A 16 -6.64 4.20 -2.11
N PRO A 17 -6.82 5.35 -2.80
CA PRO A 17 -8.10 6.08 -2.77
C PRO A 17 -9.29 5.34 -3.41
N VAL A 18 -9.04 4.41 -4.32
CA VAL A 18 -10.08 3.69 -5.08
C VAL A 18 -10.23 2.22 -4.70
N LEU A 19 -9.40 1.72 -3.77
CA LEU A 19 -9.52 0.35 -3.29
C LEU A 19 -10.89 0.09 -2.65
N PRO A 20 -11.55 -1.04 -2.95
CA PRO A 20 -12.70 -1.48 -2.18
C PRO A 20 -12.37 -1.60 -0.69
N ARG A 21 -13.40 -1.47 0.15
CA ARG A 21 -13.23 -1.49 1.61
C ARG A 21 -12.43 -2.69 2.11
N GLU A 22 -12.74 -3.88 1.59
CA GLU A 22 -12.10 -5.12 2.05
C GLU A 22 -10.60 -5.12 1.75
N GLN A 23 -10.21 -4.67 0.55
CA GLN A 23 -8.80 -4.58 0.16
C GLN A 23 -8.06 -3.53 0.98
N LEU A 24 -8.68 -2.38 1.24
CA LEU A 24 -8.06 -1.32 2.06
C LEU A 24 -7.85 -1.77 3.51
N VAL A 25 -8.87 -2.36 4.13
CA VAL A 25 -8.78 -2.87 5.51
C VAL A 25 -7.77 -4.01 5.63
N SER A 26 -7.74 -4.90 4.64
CA SER A 26 -6.74 -5.97 4.58
C SER A 26 -5.33 -5.40 4.44
N GLN A 27 -5.14 -4.38 3.59
CA GLN A 27 -3.85 -3.72 3.43
C GLN A 27 -3.32 -3.15 4.74
N TYR A 28 -4.17 -2.46 5.50
CA TYR A 28 -3.79 -1.95 6.81
C TYR A 28 -3.29 -3.05 7.77
N ARG A 29 -4.00 -4.19 7.79
CA ARG A 29 -3.60 -5.34 8.63
C ARG A 29 -2.31 -6.00 8.14
N GLU A 30 -2.15 -6.09 6.83
CA GLU A 30 -0.94 -6.63 6.21
C GLU A 30 0.28 -5.76 6.50
N ASP A 31 0.15 -4.43 6.43
CA ASP A 31 1.21 -3.50 6.79
C ASP A 31 1.69 -3.70 8.23
N CYS A 32 0.76 -3.86 9.17
CA CYS A 32 1.09 -4.15 10.56
C CYS A 32 1.84 -5.49 10.70
N SER A 33 1.44 -6.51 9.95
CA SER A 33 2.09 -7.83 9.95
C SER A 33 3.48 -7.78 9.31
N ILE A 34 3.63 -7.01 8.22
CA ILE A 34 4.90 -6.80 7.54
C ILE A 34 5.88 -6.09 8.47
N MET A 35 5.46 -4.98 9.10
CA MET A 35 6.32 -4.23 10.02
C MET A 35 6.75 -5.09 11.21
N LYS A 36 5.84 -5.90 11.75
CA LYS A 36 6.18 -6.86 12.81
C LYS A 36 7.23 -7.87 12.35
N SER A 37 7.05 -8.45 11.16
CA SER A 37 8.00 -9.41 10.61
C SER A 37 9.38 -8.80 10.38
N ILE A 38 9.43 -7.57 9.88
CA ILE A 38 10.69 -6.83 9.71
C ILE A 38 11.38 -6.62 11.07
N ALA A 39 10.63 -6.20 12.09
CA ALA A 39 11.18 -5.96 13.42
C ALA A 39 11.67 -7.23 14.13
N GLU A 40 11.05 -8.38 13.88
CA GLU A 40 11.38 -9.66 14.51
C GLU A 40 12.43 -10.46 13.74
N LYS A 41 12.42 -10.40 12.42
CA LYS A 41 13.19 -11.28 11.52
C LYS A 41 14.10 -10.53 10.55
N GLY A 42 14.01 -9.20 10.48
CA GLY A 42 14.75 -8.38 9.52
C GLY A 42 14.23 -8.45 8.08
N THR A 43 13.10 -9.12 7.85
CA THR A 43 12.50 -9.29 6.52
C THR A 43 10.99 -9.46 6.62
N PRO A 44 10.20 -9.00 5.61
CA PRO A 44 8.78 -9.34 5.47
C PRO A 44 8.53 -10.84 5.33
N ASN A 45 9.55 -11.61 4.92
CA ASN A 45 9.47 -13.05 4.66
C ASN A 45 8.39 -13.43 3.62
N HIS A 46 8.24 -12.60 2.58
CA HIS A 46 7.31 -12.84 1.49
C HIS A 46 7.86 -12.30 0.17
N ILE A 47 7.96 -13.15 -0.84
CA ILE A 47 8.66 -12.84 -2.10
C ILE A 47 8.15 -11.58 -2.80
N LEU A 48 6.83 -11.32 -2.78
CA LEU A 48 6.24 -10.13 -3.42
C LEU A 48 6.41 -8.85 -2.60
N VAL A 49 6.78 -8.96 -1.32
CA VAL A 49 6.86 -7.84 -0.38
C VAL A 49 8.31 -7.55 0.02
N ASN A 50 9.22 -8.51 -0.17
CA ASN A 50 10.62 -8.37 0.23
C ASN A 50 11.32 -7.16 -0.42
N LYS A 51 10.86 -6.71 -1.58
CA LYS A 51 11.37 -5.52 -2.25
C LYS A 51 11.24 -4.22 -1.46
N VAL A 52 10.37 -4.19 -0.45
CA VAL A 52 10.29 -3.06 0.51
C VAL A 52 11.62 -2.84 1.21
N MET A 53 12.40 -3.91 1.41
CA MET A 53 13.71 -3.85 2.06
C MET A 53 14.84 -3.34 1.15
N ASP A 54 14.60 -3.21 -0.15
CA ASP A 54 15.54 -2.63 -1.10
C ASP A 54 15.60 -1.10 -1.01
N PHE A 55 14.69 -0.50 -0.25
CA PHE A 55 14.55 0.95 -0.07
C PHE A 55 14.58 1.32 1.42
N PRO A 56 14.90 2.60 1.76
CA PRO A 56 14.80 3.06 3.14
C PRO A 56 13.39 2.83 3.71
N LEU A 57 13.32 2.35 4.95
CA LEU A 57 12.07 1.97 5.60
C LEU A 57 11.08 3.14 5.77
N ILE A 58 11.56 4.36 5.67
CA ILE A 58 10.74 5.59 5.64
C ILE A 58 9.69 5.57 4.51
N HIS A 59 9.99 4.94 3.37
CA HIS A 59 9.02 4.80 2.26
C HIS A 59 7.88 3.85 2.62
N PHE A 60 8.16 2.82 3.40
CA PHE A 60 7.10 1.95 3.92
C PHE A 60 6.26 2.65 5.00
N ALA A 61 6.89 3.48 5.84
CA ALA A 61 6.17 4.35 6.77
C ALA A 61 5.23 5.30 6.03
N ALA A 62 5.67 5.97 4.96
CA ALA A 62 4.84 6.83 4.12
C ALA A 62 3.66 6.07 3.51
N TYR A 63 3.89 4.87 3.01
CA TYR A 63 2.83 4.00 2.48
C TYR A 63 1.77 3.67 3.54
N HIS A 64 2.20 3.29 4.74
CA HIS A 64 1.28 2.98 5.84
C HIS A 64 0.47 4.20 6.26
N VAL A 65 1.09 5.39 6.30
CA VAL A 65 0.40 6.66 6.57
C VAL A 65 -0.68 6.92 5.53
N LEU A 66 -0.39 6.73 4.22
CA LEU A 66 -1.40 6.86 3.16
C LEU A 66 -2.61 5.95 3.40
N VAL A 67 -2.38 4.69 3.75
CA VAL A 67 -3.46 3.74 4.05
C VAL A 67 -4.28 4.20 5.25
N MET A 68 -3.62 4.65 6.33
CA MET A 68 -4.29 5.17 7.54
C MET A 68 -5.13 6.41 7.24
N GLU A 69 -4.60 7.37 6.48
CA GLU A 69 -5.30 8.60 6.12
C GLU A 69 -6.53 8.31 5.26
N GLU A 70 -6.43 7.41 4.30
CA GLU A 70 -7.58 7.00 3.49
C GLU A 70 -8.65 6.32 4.35
N MET A 71 -8.27 5.47 5.30
CA MET A 71 -9.21 4.87 6.24
C MET A 71 -9.89 5.94 7.11
N ARG A 72 -9.14 6.91 7.62
CA ARG A 72 -9.68 8.06 8.38
C ARG A 72 -10.63 8.90 7.52
N ARG A 73 -10.25 9.20 6.28
CA ARG A 73 -11.07 9.95 5.32
C ARG A 73 -12.43 9.27 5.06
N ARG A 74 -12.45 7.93 5.03
CA ARG A 74 -13.68 7.14 4.89
C ARG A 74 -14.47 6.99 6.21
N GLY A 75 -14.00 7.56 7.31
CA GLY A 75 -14.64 7.47 8.62
C GLY A 75 -14.43 6.15 9.36
N TYR A 76 -13.41 5.36 8.96
CA TYR A 76 -13.10 4.11 9.66
C TYR A 76 -12.31 4.40 10.94
N THR A 77 -12.67 3.68 12.01
CA THR A 77 -11.97 3.78 13.29
C THR A 77 -10.70 2.91 13.26
N LEU A 78 -9.56 3.55 13.48
CA LEU A 78 -8.28 2.86 13.67
C LEU A 78 -8.08 2.54 15.15
N ARG A 79 -7.74 1.30 15.45
CA ARG A 79 -7.46 0.89 16.82
C ARG A 79 -6.13 1.47 17.29
N LYS A 80 -6.16 2.17 18.42
CA LYS A 80 -4.97 2.79 19.02
C LYS A 80 -3.83 1.79 19.26
N ASP A 81 -4.16 0.60 19.78
CA ASP A 81 -3.17 -0.45 20.05
C ASP A 81 -2.49 -0.99 18.78
N ALA A 82 -3.18 -0.99 17.64
CA ALA A 82 -2.58 -1.37 16.35
C ALA A 82 -1.60 -0.31 15.84
N ILE A 83 -1.95 0.97 16.00
CA ILE A 83 -1.07 2.10 15.66
C ILE A 83 0.19 2.06 16.54
N GLU A 84 0.02 1.90 17.85
CA GLU A 84 1.14 1.81 18.79
C GLU A 84 2.06 0.63 18.50
N ARG A 85 1.51 -0.54 18.13
CA ARG A 85 2.33 -1.70 17.73
C ARG A 85 3.15 -1.44 16.47
N PHE A 86 2.57 -0.80 15.46
CA PHE A 86 3.31 -0.43 14.25
C PHE A 86 4.42 0.56 14.60
N GLN A 87 4.11 1.60 15.37
CA GLN A 87 5.05 2.60 15.83
C GLN A 87 6.22 1.98 16.60
N ASN A 88 5.94 1.10 17.56
CA ASN A 88 6.98 0.45 18.36
C ASN A 88 7.89 -0.44 17.50
N ASN A 89 7.34 -1.18 16.54
CA ASN A 89 8.11 -2.00 15.62
C ASN A 89 8.98 -1.14 14.69
N TYR A 90 8.43 -0.05 14.17
CA TYR A 90 9.18 0.89 13.34
C TYR A 90 10.29 1.57 14.13
N TYR A 91 9.97 2.05 15.33
CA TYR A 91 10.95 2.67 16.24
C TYR A 91 12.10 1.71 16.59
N LYS A 92 11.80 0.44 16.82
CA LYS A 92 12.82 -0.60 17.07
C LYS A 92 13.84 -0.71 15.94
N MET A 93 13.40 -0.48 14.70
CA MET A 93 14.25 -0.59 13.52
C MET A 93 14.98 0.70 13.15
N THR A 94 14.42 1.86 13.49
CA THR A 94 14.87 3.17 12.98
C THR A 94 15.20 4.18 14.07
N GLU A 95 14.73 3.96 15.30
CA GLU A 95 14.72 4.93 16.41
C GLU A 95 13.95 6.23 16.08
N ARG A 96 12.98 6.15 15.15
CA ARG A 96 12.19 7.29 14.64
C ARG A 96 10.70 7.03 14.73
N ASP A 97 9.91 8.11 14.65
CA ASP A 97 8.45 8.07 14.59
C ASP A 97 7.97 7.87 13.16
N PHE A 98 7.15 6.84 12.92
CA PHE A 98 6.72 6.49 11.57
C PHE A 98 5.70 7.47 10.98
N GLU A 99 4.80 8.06 11.81
CA GLU A 99 3.83 9.03 11.30
C GLU A 99 4.53 10.29 10.83
N LYS A 100 5.48 10.79 11.63
CA LYS A 100 6.28 11.95 11.24
C LYS A 100 7.09 11.67 9.96
N ASP A 101 7.82 10.56 9.94
CA ASP A 101 8.63 10.18 8.78
C ASP A 101 7.78 9.99 7.53
N GLY A 102 6.61 9.35 7.67
CA GLY A 102 5.67 9.14 6.59
C GLY A 102 5.13 10.46 6.03
N HIS A 103 4.71 11.38 6.89
CA HIS A 103 4.25 12.71 6.46
C HIS A 103 5.38 13.51 5.82
N ASP A 104 6.59 13.51 6.38
CA ASP A 104 7.74 14.20 5.80
C ASP A 104 8.04 13.71 4.37
N VAL A 105 7.93 12.40 4.10
CA VAL A 105 8.10 11.84 2.75
C VAL A 105 6.99 12.31 1.83
N LEU A 106 5.73 12.22 2.27
CA LEU A 106 4.57 12.58 1.45
C LEU A 106 4.55 14.08 1.08
N GLU A 107 4.96 14.95 1.99
CA GLU A 107 5.03 16.41 1.77
C GLU A 107 6.18 16.79 0.83
N ASN A 108 7.29 16.03 0.85
CA ASN A 108 8.47 16.32 0.03
C ASN A 108 8.48 15.57 -1.32
N GLU A 109 7.54 14.66 -1.56
CA GLU A 109 7.34 14.09 -2.90
C GLU A 109 6.76 15.17 -3.81
N GLU A 110 7.51 15.59 -4.84
CA GLU A 110 7.03 16.54 -5.84
C GLU A 110 5.73 16.03 -6.47
N GLY A 111 4.63 16.75 -6.22
CA GLY A 111 3.31 16.41 -6.74
C GLY A 111 2.40 15.63 -5.78
N GLY A 112 2.82 15.33 -4.55
CA GLY A 112 2.00 14.63 -3.56
C GLY A 112 1.62 13.20 -4.00
N PRO A 113 0.55 12.61 -3.44
CA PRO A 113 0.10 11.26 -3.80
C PRO A 113 -0.33 11.14 -5.28
N ASP A 114 -0.67 12.23 -5.92
CA ASP A 114 -1.04 12.32 -7.34
C ASP A 114 0.14 12.72 -8.25
N GLY A 115 1.33 12.89 -7.68
CA GLY A 115 2.54 13.28 -8.42
C GLY A 115 2.82 12.37 -9.60
N ILE A 116 3.23 12.97 -10.71
CA ILE A 116 3.48 12.31 -12.00
C ILE A 116 4.70 11.41 -11.87
N PHE A 117 4.48 10.16 -11.49
CA PHE A 117 5.54 9.13 -11.40
C PHE A 117 6.05 8.62 -12.76
N TYR A 118 5.61 9.21 -13.87
CA TYR A 118 5.78 8.58 -15.19
C TYR A 118 6.98 9.08 -15.98
N GLU A 119 7.64 10.15 -15.53
CA GLU A 119 8.69 10.79 -16.31
C GLU A 119 10.10 10.71 -15.72
N ASN A 120 10.24 10.15 -14.50
CA ASN A 120 11.55 10.05 -13.86
C ASN A 120 12.12 8.63 -14.03
N PRO A 121 13.23 8.45 -14.78
CA PRO A 121 13.87 7.13 -14.96
C PRO A 121 14.26 6.45 -13.64
N GLN A 122 14.45 7.20 -12.57
CA GLN A 122 14.74 6.64 -11.24
C GLN A 122 13.54 5.94 -10.62
N GLU A 123 12.31 6.21 -11.07
CA GLU A 123 11.09 5.60 -10.57
C GLU A 123 10.81 4.23 -11.18
N GLU A 124 11.37 3.89 -12.33
CA GLU A 124 11.24 2.54 -12.90
C GLU A 124 11.81 1.46 -11.98
N THR A 125 12.74 1.82 -11.10
CA THR A 125 13.33 0.92 -10.12
C THR A 125 12.58 0.88 -8.80
N PHE A 126 11.76 1.89 -8.50
CA PHE A 126 10.96 1.95 -7.28
C PHE A 126 9.81 0.93 -7.34
N TRP A 127 9.43 0.37 -6.20
CA TRP A 127 8.39 -0.68 -6.15
C TRP A 127 6.99 -0.19 -6.52
N HIS A 128 6.68 1.11 -6.45
CA HIS A 128 5.45 1.74 -6.94
C HIS A 128 5.59 2.31 -8.36
N ASN A 129 6.15 1.56 -9.28
CA ASN A 129 6.30 1.95 -10.67
C ASN A 129 5.06 1.61 -11.53
N ARG A 130 5.06 2.07 -12.81
CA ARG A 130 3.95 1.84 -13.74
C ARG A 130 3.66 0.36 -13.96
N ARG A 131 4.68 -0.47 -14.12
CA ARG A 131 4.50 -1.91 -14.31
C ARG A 131 3.76 -2.53 -13.13
N TYR A 132 4.11 -2.13 -11.91
CA TYR A 132 3.45 -2.61 -10.71
C TYR A 132 2.00 -2.11 -10.59
N LEU A 133 1.73 -0.87 -11.01
CA LEU A 133 0.37 -0.34 -11.10
C LEU A 133 -0.50 -1.20 -12.02
N LEU A 134 -0.02 -1.52 -13.21
CA LEU A 134 -0.73 -2.40 -14.16
C LEU A 134 -0.99 -3.79 -13.57
N GLN A 135 0.00 -4.38 -12.92
CA GLN A 135 -0.18 -5.69 -12.25
C GLN A 135 -1.23 -5.65 -11.16
N CYS A 136 -1.29 -4.57 -10.36
CA CYS A 136 -2.32 -4.39 -9.35
C CYS A 136 -3.72 -4.22 -9.98
N LEU A 137 -3.83 -3.43 -11.05
CA LEU A 137 -5.10 -3.21 -11.74
C LEU A 137 -5.63 -4.51 -12.36
N TYR A 138 -4.80 -5.28 -13.05
CA TYR A 138 -5.21 -6.58 -13.61
C TYR A 138 -5.61 -7.57 -12.52
N ASN A 139 -4.97 -7.53 -11.37
CA ASN A 139 -5.39 -8.37 -10.23
C ASN A 139 -6.76 -7.95 -9.66
N LEU A 140 -7.05 -6.65 -9.61
CA LEU A 140 -8.38 -6.15 -9.23
C LEU A 140 -9.43 -6.54 -10.26
N GLN A 141 -9.11 -6.48 -11.55
CA GLN A 141 -10.00 -6.91 -12.64
C GLN A 141 -10.32 -8.40 -12.52
N GLU A 142 -9.32 -9.25 -12.31
CA GLU A 142 -9.55 -10.68 -12.10
C GLU A 142 -10.46 -10.95 -10.89
N LYS A 143 -10.28 -10.20 -9.79
CA LYS A 143 -11.17 -10.29 -8.62
C LYS A 143 -12.59 -9.86 -8.94
N TYR A 144 -12.77 -8.82 -9.75
CA TYR A 144 -14.09 -8.38 -10.20
C TYR A 144 -14.75 -9.44 -11.08
N ASP A 145 -14.04 -9.98 -12.07
CA ASP A 145 -14.54 -11.02 -12.98
C ASP A 145 -14.97 -12.30 -12.23
N CYS A 146 -14.30 -12.60 -11.12
CA CYS A 146 -14.64 -13.71 -10.24
C CYS A 146 -15.73 -13.37 -9.18
N GLY A 147 -16.32 -12.18 -9.24
CA GLY A 147 -17.39 -11.75 -8.32
C GLY A 147 -16.90 -11.31 -6.93
N GLY A 148 -15.61 -11.09 -6.75
CA GLY A 148 -15.01 -10.66 -5.48
C GLY A 148 -15.02 -9.14 -5.25
N ILE A 149 -15.42 -8.35 -6.24
CA ILE A 149 -15.55 -6.88 -6.15
C ILE A 149 -16.94 -6.50 -6.66
N LYS A 150 -17.62 -5.61 -5.93
CA LYS A 150 -18.95 -5.12 -6.30
C LYS A 150 -18.86 -4.14 -7.47
N GLU A 151 -19.92 -4.07 -8.27
CA GLU A 151 -20.03 -3.20 -9.43
C GLU A 151 -19.70 -1.72 -9.13
N ASP A 152 -20.21 -1.18 -8.03
CA ASP A 152 -19.98 0.23 -7.67
C ASP A 152 -18.51 0.51 -7.29
N ASP A 153 -17.83 -0.45 -6.70
CA ASP A 153 -16.40 -0.35 -6.39
C ASP A 153 -15.56 -0.51 -7.66
N TRP A 154 -15.97 -1.42 -8.55
CA TRP A 154 -15.30 -1.61 -9.84
C TRP A 154 -15.36 -0.37 -10.72
N LYS A 155 -16.52 0.33 -10.75
CA LYS A 155 -16.66 1.59 -11.51
C LYS A 155 -15.63 2.62 -11.13
N LYS A 156 -15.31 2.76 -9.84
CA LYS A 156 -14.29 3.70 -9.36
C LYS A 156 -12.88 3.30 -9.84
N ILE A 157 -12.59 2.00 -9.86
CA ILE A 157 -11.31 1.47 -10.33
C ILE A 157 -11.20 1.67 -11.85
N ALA A 158 -12.25 1.39 -12.62
CA ALA A 158 -12.29 1.59 -14.05
C ALA A 158 -12.14 3.07 -14.42
N GLU A 159 -12.82 3.98 -13.71
CA GLU A 159 -12.68 5.42 -13.89
C GLU A 159 -11.23 5.89 -13.60
N PHE A 160 -10.61 5.37 -12.55
CA PHE A 160 -9.20 5.63 -12.29
C PHE A 160 -8.31 5.19 -13.44
N ALA A 161 -8.54 4.00 -13.99
CA ALA A 161 -7.78 3.49 -15.12
C ALA A 161 -7.95 4.36 -16.37
N ASP A 162 -9.19 4.79 -16.67
CA ASP A 162 -9.49 5.66 -17.81
C ASP A 162 -8.78 7.02 -17.68
N ILE A 163 -8.83 7.63 -16.51
CA ILE A 163 -8.14 8.90 -16.22
C ILE A 163 -6.63 8.78 -16.47
N HIS A 164 -6.05 7.62 -16.19
CA HIS A 164 -4.62 7.36 -16.34
C HIS A 164 -4.25 6.70 -17.70
N CYS A 165 -5.20 6.68 -18.64
CA CYS A 165 -5.02 6.09 -19.99
C CYS A 165 -4.56 4.62 -19.95
N ILE A 166 -5.16 3.83 -19.04
CA ILE A 166 -4.90 2.39 -18.90
C ILE A 166 -6.12 1.62 -19.37
N GLU A 167 -5.92 0.76 -20.36
CA GLU A 167 -6.94 -0.19 -20.82
C GLU A 167 -7.01 -1.40 -19.88
N LEU A 168 -8.23 -1.72 -19.41
CA LEU A 168 -8.55 -2.88 -18.58
C LEU A 168 -9.47 -3.85 -19.30
#